data_4623151e371f76bb5ddfbb28744980bc
#
_entry.id   4623151e371f76bb5ddfbb28744980bc
#
_cell.length_a   1.000
_cell.length_b   1.000
_cell.length_c   1.000
_cell.angle_alpha   90.00
_cell.angle_beta   90.00
_cell.angle_gamma   90.00
#
_symmetry.space_group_name_H-M   'P 1'
#
loop_
_entity.id
_entity.type
_entity.pdbx_description
1 polymer ?
#
loop_
_entity_poly.entity_id
_entity_poly.type
_entity_poly.pdbx_seq_one_letter_code
_entity_poly.pdbx_strand_id
1 'polypeptide(L)'
;DIAAVPMGKTGGSVRKQYKVLVDNLVAVMEGKEPTAKYGGYTVCPLITDIGKVMLAEFDWTAKPTPSFPLDPTQERYIWWLLKVYLLKPMTQYGMLSGKA
;
A
#
# COMPACT_ATOMS: atom_id res chain seq x y z
N ASP A 1 -3.00 -4.54 11.72
CA ASP A 1 -2.76 -5.97 11.98
C ASP A 1 -3.99 -6.71 12.54
N ILE A 2 -4.97 -5.96 13.04
CA ILE A 2 -6.20 -6.57 13.57
C ILE A 2 -7.29 -6.76 12.52
N ALA A 3 -7.14 -6.23 11.32
CA ALA A 3 -8.13 -6.36 10.27
C ALA A 3 -8.24 -7.81 9.78
N ALA A 4 -9.47 -8.31 9.63
CA ALA A 4 -9.75 -9.68 9.17
C ALA A 4 -9.69 -9.73 7.63
N VAL A 5 -8.52 -9.48 7.05
CA VAL A 5 -8.30 -9.51 5.61
C VAL A 5 -7.28 -10.61 5.24
N PRO A 6 -7.45 -11.30 4.10
CA PRO A 6 -6.62 -12.46 3.74
C PRO A 6 -5.30 -12.10 3.04
N MET A 7 -4.82 -10.87 3.15
CA MET A 7 -3.55 -10.46 2.56
C MET A 7 -2.63 -9.81 3.58
N GLY A 8 -1.44 -9.41 3.15
CA GLY A 8 -0.45 -8.76 3.99
C GLY A 8 -0.96 -7.50 4.66
N LYS A 9 -0.63 -7.31 5.92
CA LYS A 9 -1.04 -6.18 6.74
C LYS A 9 0.11 -5.21 6.86
N THR A 10 0.28 -4.36 5.83
CA THR A 10 1.39 -3.43 5.71
C THR A 10 0.92 -1.99 5.71
N GLY A 11 1.83 -1.04 5.97
CA GLY A 11 1.52 0.39 5.85
C GLY A 11 1.07 0.78 4.45
N GLY A 12 1.60 0.10 3.42
CA GLY A 12 1.15 0.28 2.04
C GLY A 12 -0.29 -0.16 1.81
N SER A 13 -0.72 -1.23 2.49
CA SER A 13 -2.12 -1.65 2.47
C SER A 13 -3.01 -0.62 3.15
N VAL A 14 -2.63 -0.15 4.33
CA VAL A 14 -3.38 0.87 5.08
C VAL A 14 -3.59 2.13 4.24
N ARG A 15 -2.60 2.54 3.47
CA ARG A 15 -2.69 3.71 2.58
C ARG A 15 -3.86 3.61 1.58
N LYS A 16 -4.19 2.40 1.15
CA LYS A 16 -5.34 2.17 0.25
C LYS A 16 -6.63 1.92 1.03
N GLN A 17 -6.53 1.30 2.19
CA GLN A 17 -7.69 0.91 3.01
C GLN A 17 -8.38 2.11 3.66
N TYR A 18 -7.63 3.07 4.22
CA TYR A 18 -8.26 4.15 4.97
C TYR A 18 -9.16 5.04 4.11
N LYS A 19 -8.82 5.21 2.84
CA LYS A 19 -9.66 6.00 1.90
C LYS A 19 -11.02 5.34 1.70
N VAL A 20 -11.02 4.03 1.49
CA VAL A 20 -12.26 3.24 1.36
C VAL A 20 -13.06 3.29 2.66
N LEU A 21 -12.40 3.17 3.81
CA LEU A 21 -13.05 3.27 5.11
C LEU A 21 -13.73 4.63 5.31
N VAL A 22 -13.05 5.72 4.98
CA VAL A 22 -13.60 7.07 5.11
C VAL A 22 -14.82 7.24 4.22
N ASP A 23 -14.73 6.84 2.96
CA ASP A 23 -15.85 6.95 2.01
C ASP A 23 -17.07 6.18 2.50
N ASN A 24 -16.87 4.95 2.97
CA ASN A 24 -17.96 4.11 3.50
C ASN A 24 -18.52 4.66 4.81
N LEU A 25 -17.69 5.17 5.70
CA LEU A 25 -18.12 5.76 6.96
C LEU A 25 -18.99 6.99 6.73
N VAL A 26 -18.56 7.88 5.84
CA VAL A 26 -19.33 9.08 5.48
C VAL A 26 -20.66 8.68 4.82
N ALA A 27 -20.66 7.68 3.93
CA ALA A 27 -21.88 7.18 3.31
C ALA A 27 -22.89 6.69 4.34
N VAL A 28 -22.45 5.90 5.32
CA VAL A 28 -23.30 5.39 6.41
C VAL A 28 -23.82 6.54 7.29
N MET A 29 -22.99 7.53 7.60
CA MET A 29 -23.40 8.70 8.40
C MET A 29 -24.46 9.54 7.68
N GLU A 30 -24.46 9.54 6.35
CA GLU A 30 -25.48 10.23 5.52
C GLU A 30 -26.71 9.35 5.23
N GLY A 31 -26.80 8.15 5.80
CA GLY A 31 -27.88 7.20 5.57
C GLY A 31 -27.82 6.50 4.23
N LYS A 32 -26.67 6.48 3.56
CA LYS A 32 -26.44 5.81 2.27
C LYS A 32 -25.78 4.45 2.48
N GLU A 33 -25.91 3.57 1.47
CA GLU A 33 -25.23 2.26 1.48
C GLU A 33 -23.72 2.44 1.24
N PRO A 34 -22.86 1.72 1.98
CA PRO A 34 -21.43 1.72 1.74
C PRO A 34 -21.12 0.93 0.45
N THR A 35 -20.61 1.61 -0.58
CA THR A 35 -20.34 1.01 -1.90
C THR A 35 -18.87 0.99 -2.28
N ALA A 36 -18.00 1.72 -1.58
CA ALA A 36 -16.57 1.72 -1.85
C ALA A 36 -15.95 0.38 -1.46
N LYS A 37 -15.04 -0.13 -2.30
CA LYS A 37 -14.39 -1.42 -2.08
C LYS A 37 -12.87 -1.28 -2.14
N TYR A 38 -12.20 -1.96 -1.21
CA TYR A 38 -10.75 -2.09 -1.21
C TYR A 38 -10.34 -3.17 -2.23
N GLY A 39 -9.37 -2.83 -3.09
CA GLY A 39 -8.90 -3.73 -4.15
C GLY A 39 -7.95 -4.84 -3.72
N GLY A 40 -7.65 -4.95 -2.42
CA GLY A 40 -6.75 -5.99 -1.91
C GLY A 40 -5.26 -5.69 -2.09
N TYR A 41 -4.91 -4.47 -2.51
CA TYR A 41 -3.51 -4.11 -2.75
C TYR A 41 -2.70 -4.15 -1.46
N THR A 42 -1.57 -4.85 -1.50
CA THR A 42 -0.58 -4.85 -0.43
C THR A 42 0.81 -4.66 -1.03
N VAL A 43 1.67 -3.97 -0.33
CA VAL A 43 3.06 -3.73 -0.75
C VAL A 43 4.01 -3.86 0.43
N CYS A 44 5.11 -4.55 0.20
CA CYS A 44 6.18 -4.69 1.19
C CYS A 44 7.53 -4.50 0.51
N PRO A 45 8.22 -3.38 0.75
CA PRO A 45 9.60 -3.22 0.31
C PRO A 45 10.52 -4.06 1.21
N LEU A 46 11.04 -5.16 0.70
CA LEU A 46 11.89 -6.09 1.42
C LEU A 46 13.36 -5.72 1.22
N ILE A 47 14.07 -5.43 2.31
CA ILE A 47 15.52 -5.22 2.27
C ILE A 47 16.18 -6.60 2.17
N THR A 48 16.94 -6.81 1.10
CA THR A 48 17.66 -8.08 0.85
C THR A 48 19.15 -7.95 1.15
N ASP A 49 19.70 -6.75 1.06
CA ASP A 49 21.09 -6.44 1.39
C ASP A 49 21.24 -4.92 1.52
N ILE A 50 22.40 -4.44 1.92
CA ILE A 50 22.70 -3.00 1.93
C ILE A 50 22.61 -2.47 0.51
N GLY A 51 21.77 -1.44 0.30
CA GLY A 51 21.53 -0.86 -1.01
C GLY A 51 20.65 -1.68 -1.93
N LYS A 52 20.03 -2.77 -1.44
CA LYS A 52 19.20 -3.65 -2.27
C LYS A 52 17.84 -3.88 -1.63
N VAL A 53 16.78 -3.59 -2.39
CA VAL A 53 15.40 -3.78 -1.96
C VAL A 53 14.60 -4.42 -3.09
N MET A 54 13.77 -5.38 -2.73
CA MET A 54 12.77 -5.98 -3.62
C MET A 54 11.40 -5.41 -3.26
N LEU A 55 10.67 -4.92 -4.25
CA LEU A 55 9.34 -4.35 -4.05
C LEU A 55 8.28 -5.42 -4.34
N ALA A 56 7.71 -5.98 -3.29
CA ALA A 56 6.68 -7.00 -3.40
C ALA A 56 5.29 -6.36 -3.32
N GLU A 57 4.52 -6.44 -4.40
CA GLU A 57 3.16 -5.90 -4.52
C GLU A 57 2.21 -7.03 -4.92
N PHE A 58 1.08 -7.12 -4.22
CA PHE A 58 0.10 -8.19 -4.43
C PHE A 58 -1.33 -7.66 -4.38
N ASP A 59 -2.28 -8.45 -4.87
CA ASP A 59 -3.73 -8.21 -4.80
C ASP A 59 -4.44 -9.24 -3.90
N TRP A 60 -5.77 -9.29 -3.93
CA TRP A 60 -6.60 -10.24 -3.19
C TRP A 60 -6.25 -11.71 -3.44
N THR A 61 -5.79 -12.02 -4.64
CA THR A 61 -5.51 -13.39 -5.08
C THR A 61 -4.06 -13.79 -4.80
N ALA A 62 -3.29 -12.95 -4.12
CA ALA A 62 -1.86 -13.08 -3.88
C ALA A 62 -1.04 -13.14 -5.19
N LYS A 63 -1.58 -12.60 -6.28
CA LYS A 63 -0.84 -12.47 -7.54
C LYS A 63 0.01 -11.20 -7.52
N PRO A 64 1.24 -11.23 -8.05
CA PRO A 64 2.05 -10.04 -8.20
C PRO A 64 1.35 -8.99 -9.08
N THR A 65 1.23 -7.76 -8.56
CA THR A 65 0.61 -6.63 -9.26
C THR A 65 1.54 -5.42 -9.23
N PRO A 66 2.68 -5.46 -9.98
CA PRO A 66 3.67 -4.39 -9.92
C PRO A 66 3.10 -3.07 -10.45
N SER A 67 3.33 -1.98 -9.70
CA SER A 67 2.94 -0.63 -10.11
C SER A 67 3.94 -0.02 -11.10
N PHE A 68 5.11 -0.62 -11.28
CA PHE A 68 6.18 -0.11 -12.12
C PHE A 68 6.53 -1.13 -13.20
N PRO A 69 7.04 -0.69 -14.37
CA PRO A 69 7.39 -1.58 -15.47
C PRO A 69 8.73 -2.31 -15.27
N LEU A 70 9.05 -2.67 -14.04
CA LEU A 70 10.26 -3.38 -13.66
C LEU A 70 9.90 -4.73 -13.06
N ASP A 71 10.75 -5.73 -13.25
CA ASP A 71 10.57 -7.07 -12.71
C ASP A 71 10.53 -7.03 -11.17
N PRO A 72 9.41 -7.37 -10.52
CA PRO A 72 9.28 -7.30 -9.06
C PRO A 72 10.06 -8.40 -8.33
N THR A 73 10.53 -9.42 -9.04
CA THR A 73 11.31 -10.51 -8.45
C THR A 73 12.78 -10.16 -8.26
N GLN A 74 13.23 -9.03 -8.82
CA GLN A 74 14.61 -8.58 -8.72
C GLN A 74 14.78 -7.49 -7.67
N GLU A 75 15.82 -7.64 -6.84
CA GLU A 75 16.24 -6.61 -5.92
C GLU A 75 16.93 -5.47 -6.69
N ARG A 76 16.64 -4.21 -6.30
CA ARG A 76 17.16 -3.04 -7.01
C ARG A 76 17.57 -1.94 -6.03
N TYR A 77 18.59 -1.19 -6.41
CA TYR A 77 19.04 -0.02 -5.65
C TYR A 77 18.00 1.12 -5.68
N ILE A 78 17.25 1.27 -6.77
CA ILE A 78 16.21 2.30 -6.87
C ILE A 78 15.14 2.13 -5.78
N TRP A 79 14.76 0.90 -5.44
CA TRP A 79 13.81 0.63 -4.35
C TRP A 79 14.41 0.91 -2.97
N TRP A 80 15.70 0.75 -2.82
CA TRP A 80 16.43 1.16 -1.62
C TRP A 80 16.33 2.67 -1.41
N LEU A 81 16.58 3.46 -2.47
CA LEU A 81 16.44 4.92 -2.42
C LEU A 81 15.01 5.33 -2.08
N LEU A 82 14.02 4.68 -2.68
CA LEU A 82 12.61 4.91 -2.38
C LEU A 82 12.32 4.65 -0.90
N LYS A 83 12.73 3.51 -0.38
CA LYS A 83 12.45 3.12 1.01
C LYS A 83 13.13 4.03 2.02
N VAL A 84 14.41 4.32 1.82
CA VAL A 84 15.22 5.06 2.80
C VAL A 84 14.94 6.56 2.75
N TYR A 85 14.75 7.13 1.56
CA TYR A 85 14.69 8.59 1.39
C TYR A 85 13.31 9.12 1.01
N LEU A 86 12.46 8.36 0.34
CA LEU A 86 11.17 8.85 -0.18
C LEU A 86 9.97 8.45 0.67
N LEU A 87 9.96 7.28 1.31
CA LEU A 87 8.78 6.83 2.05
C LEU A 87 8.43 7.72 3.23
N LYS A 88 9.41 8.23 3.94
CA LYS A 88 9.16 9.10 5.10
C LYS A 88 8.46 10.41 4.70
N PRO A 89 9.02 11.23 3.78
CA PRO A 89 8.31 12.45 3.35
C PRO A 89 6.99 12.15 2.64
N MET A 90 6.90 11.06 1.89
CA MET A 90 5.64 10.66 1.27
C MET A 90 4.57 10.35 2.32
N THR A 91 4.93 9.70 3.42
CA THR A 91 4.01 9.45 4.54
C THR A 91 3.60 10.76 5.21
N GLN A 92 4.55 11.63 5.54
CA GLN A 92 4.30 12.87 6.28
C GLN A 92 3.49 13.89 5.48
N TYR A 93 3.83 14.10 4.22
CA TYR A 93 3.25 15.17 3.39
C TYR A 93 2.21 14.68 2.39
N GLY A 94 2.23 13.42 2.03
CA GLY A 94 1.26 12.83 1.11
C GLY A 94 0.17 12.04 1.83
N MET A 95 0.55 10.97 2.51
CA MET A 95 -0.39 10.03 3.10
C MET A 95 -1.20 10.66 4.25
N LEU A 96 -0.54 11.32 5.20
CA LEU A 96 -1.23 11.93 6.33
C LEU A 96 -2.08 13.15 5.95
N SER A 97 -1.79 13.79 4.82
CA SER A 97 -2.62 14.87 4.28
C SER A 97 -3.78 14.39 3.41
N GLY A 98 -3.90 13.08 3.18
CA GLY A 98 -4.91 12.49 2.32
C GLY A 98 -4.62 12.59 0.81
N LYS A 99 -3.46 13.12 0.41
CA LYS A 99 -3.13 13.34 -1.00
C LYS A 99 -2.49 12.12 -1.70
N ALA A 100 -1.96 11.19 -0.95
CA ALA A 100 -1.28 10.02 -1.53
C ALA A 100 -1.94 8.68 -1.18
#